data_5bfa8f915421814bbd6b6b35249464af
#
_entry.id   5bfa8f915421814bbd6b6b35249464af
#
_cell.length_a   1.000
_cell.length_b   1.000
_cell.length_c   1.000
_cell.angle_alpha   90.00
_cell.angle_beta   90.00
_cell.angle_gamma   90.00
#
_symmetry.space_group_name_H-M   'P 1'
#
loop_
_entity.id
_entity.type
_entity.pdbx_description
1 polymer ?
#
loop_
_entity_poly.entity_id
_entity_poly.type
_entity_poly.pdbx_seq_one_letter_code
_entity_poly.pdbx_strand_id
1 'polypeptide(L)'
;MENIRFNSLNELYNRLVPAMETKVNELKLNGVKYISVDDIWNYLKNNKWNKSRDLTLSECVDDILNTSDLEYKKYIKNKMSDILGGIK
;
A
#
# COMPACT_ATOMS: atom_id res chain seq x y z
N MET A 1 -3.30 -19.15 -13.16
CA MET A 1 -2.61 -18.97 -13.13
C MET A 1 -1.93 -18.97 -12.45
N GLU A 2 -1.63 -18.88 -12.15
CA GLU A 2 -0.88 -19.06 -11.70
C GLU A 2 -0.21 -18.46 -10.83
N ASN A 3 0.46 -18.99 -9.99
CA ASN A 3 1.30 -18.31 -9.06
C ASN A 3 2.46 -17.72 -9.79
N ILE A 4 2.44 -16.46 -9.94
CA ILE A 4 3.55 -15.76 -10.55
C ILE A 4 4.56 -15.50 -9.46
N ARG A 5 5.73 -16.08 -9.61
CA ARG A 5 6.82 -15.79 -8.70
C ARG A 5 7.54 -14.56 -9.19
N PHE A 6 7.77 -13.66 -8.27
CA PHE A 6 8.48 -12.43 -8.60
C PHE A 6 9.94 -12.61 -8.22
N ASN A 7 10.82 -12.24 -9.13
CA ASN A 7 12.24 -12.35 -8.87
C ASN A 7 12.72 -11.40 -7.79
N SER A 8 11.98 -10.33 -7.58
CA SER A 8 12.34 -9.34 -6.59
C SER A 8 11.12 -8.55 -6.17
N LEU A 9 11.23 -7.89 -5.02
CA LEU A 9 10.19 -6.98 -4.57
C LEU A 9 10.05 -5.81 -5.53
N ASN A 10 11.13 -5.44 -6.19
CA ASN A 10 11.09 -4.35 -7.14
C ASN A 10 10.20 -4.69 -8.34
N GLU A 11 10.27 -5.91 -8.82
CA GLU A 11 9.41 -6.34 -9.91
C GLU A 11 7.95 -6.33 -9.48
N LEU A 12 7.66 -6.82 -8.29
CA LEU A 12 6.30 -6.81 -7.76
C LEU A 12 5.80 -5.38 -7.62
N TYR A 13 6.61 -4.51 -7.07
CA TYR A 13 6.26 -3.10 -6.93
C TYR A 13 5.86 -2.50 -8.27
N ASN A 14 6.69 -2.72 -9.30
CA ASN A 14 6.44 -2.14 -10.60
C ASN A 14 5.12 -2.64 -11.20
N ARG A 15 4.79 -3.89 -10.97
CA ARG A 15 3.53 -4.44 -11.50
C ARG A 15 2.31 -3.92 -10.76
N LEU A 16 2.49 -3.52 -9.51
CA LEU A 16 1.37 -3.03 -8.71
C LEU A 16 1.18 -1.52 -8.78
N VAL A 17 2.14 -0.81 -9.36
CA VAL A 17 2.06 0.66 -9.44
C VAL A 17 0.73 1.14 -10.02
N PRO A 18 0.22 0.60 -11.15
CA PRO A 18 -1.04 1.11 -11.68
C PRO A 18 -2.20 1.00 -10.69
N ALA A 19 -2.29 -0.12 -9.97
CA ALA A 19 -3.35 -0.29 -8.98
C ALA A 19 -3.17 0.67 -7.81
N MET A 20 -1.92 0.86 -7.38
CA MET A 20 -1.64 1.77 -6.28
C MET A 20 -1.91 3.21 -6.66
N GLU A 21 -1.60 3.59 -7.89
CA GLU A 21 -1.91 4.95 -8.37
C GLU A 21 -3.40 5.19 -8.40
N THR A 22 -4.17 4.20 -8.85
CA THR A 22 -5.62 4.31 -8.84
C THR A 22 -6.12 4.53 -7.42
N LYS A 23 -5.60 3.77 -6.48
CA LYS A 23 -6.02 3.91 -5.08
C LYS A 23 -5.61 5.26 -4.51
N VAL A 24 -4.40 5.72 -4.82
CA VAL A 24 -3.95 7.04 -4.37
C VAL A 24 -4.91 8.13 -4.84
N ASN A 25 -5.29 8.08 -6.12
CA ASN A 25 -6.20 9.08 -6.65
C ASN A 25 -7.56 9.04 -5.95
N GLU A 26 -8.06 7.85 -5.71
CA GLU A 26 -9.32 7.69 -4.99
C GLU A 26 -9.22 8.26 -3.58
N LEU A 27 -8.13 7.95 -2.89
CA LEU A 27 -7.93 8.43 -1.52
C LEU A 27 -7.84 9.95 -1.46
N LYS A 28 -7.16 10.55 -2.42
CA LYS A 28 -7.06 12.01 -2.47
C LYS A 28 -8.42 12.65 -2.70
N LEU A 29 -9.24 12.06 -3.54
CA LEU A 29 -10.59 12.54 -3.75
C LEU A 29 -11.43 12.44 -2.48
N ASN A 30 -11.12 11.47 -1.65
CA ASN A 30 -11.86 11.24 -0.40
C ASN A 30 -11.23 11.95 0.81
N GLY A 31 -10.27 12.83 0.58
CA GLY A 31 -9.75 13.68 1.64
C GLY A 31 -8.42 13.24 2.25
N VAL A 32 -7.83 12.15 1.76
CA VAL A 32 -6.53 11.70 2.25
C VAL A 32 -5.47 12.37 1.40
N LYS A 33 -4.91 13.47 1.89
CA LYS A 33 -4.12 14.36 1.04
C LYS A 33 -2.65 14.00 0.88
N TYR A 34 -2.09 13.33 1.86
CA TYR A 34 -0.63 13.14 1.90
C TYR A 34 -0.20 11.70 1.67
N ILE A 35 -0.96 10.97 0.88
CA ILE A 35 -0.65 9.58 0.61
C ILE A 35 0.01 9.45 -0.76
N SER A 36 0.99 8.55 -0.85
CA SER A 36 1.68 8.25 -2.09
C SER A 36 1.62 6.77 -2.37
N VAL A 37 2.06 6.39 -3.57
CA VAL A 37 2.17 4.98 -3.93
C VAL A 37 3.06 4.23 -2.94
N ASP A 38 4.16 4.85 -2.55
CA ASP A 38 5.07 4.21 -1.61
C ASP A 38 4.42 3.98 -0.24
N ASP A 39 3.53 4.86 0.16
CA ASP A 39 2.83 4.68 1.42
C ASP A 39 1.93 3.44 1.37
N ILE A 40 1.21 3.27 0.27
CA ILE A 40 0.36 2.09 0.10
C ILE A 40 1.22 0.83 0.09
N TRP A 41 2.30 0.85 -0.66
CA TRP A 41 3.22 -0.27 -0.76
C TRP A 41 3.76 -0.67 0.61
N ASN A 42 4.27 0.30 1.36
CA ASN A 42 4.85 0.03 2.67
C ASN A 42 3.82 -0.45 3.67
N TYR A 43 2.62 0.13 3.62
CA TYR A 43 1.56 -0.29 4.53
C TYR A 43 1.21 -1.76 4.30
N LEU A 44 0.97 -2.13 3.06
CA LEU A 44 0.55 -3.49 2.76
C LEU A 44 1.68 -4.49 2.96
N LYS A 45 2.88 -4.11 2.58
CA LYS A 45 4.02 -4.98 2.75
C LYS A 45 4.25 -5.31 4.22
N ASN A 46 4.11 -4.34 5.10
CA ASN A 46 4.39 -4.52 6.51
C ASN A 46 3.22 -5.09 7.29
N ASN A 47 2.00 -4.91 6.82
CA ASN A 47 0.82 -5.28 7.61
C ASN A 47 0.03 -6.45 7.06
N LYS A 48 0.09 -6.69 5.77
CA LYS A 48 -0.70 -7.76 5.16
C LYS A 48 0.16 -8.82 4.48
N TRP A 49 1.20 -8.39 3.80
CA TRP A 49 1.96 -9.30 2.95
C TRP A 49 3.17 -9.91 3.65
N ASN A 50 3.55 -9.40 4.79
CA ASN A 50 4.70 -9.94 5.50
C ASN A 50 4.44 -11.33 6.07
N LYS A 51 3.18 -11.71 6.18
CA LYS A 51 2.80 -13.01 6.74
C LYS A 51 2.36 -13.99 5.67
N SER A 52 2.27 -13.54 4.43
CA SER A 52 1.79 -14.37 3.33
C SER A 52 2.96 -14.78 2.46
N ARG A 53 2.89 -15.98 1.92
CA ARG A 53 3.99 -16.49 1.12
C ARG A 53 3.70 -16.53 -0.35
N ASP A 54 2.58 -17.04 -0.74
CA ASP A 54 2.30 -17.30 -2.14
C ASP A 54 1.21 -16.39 -2.67
N LEU A 55 1.42 -15.09 -2.49
CA LEU A 55 0.49 -14.11 -3.00
C LEU A 55 0.54 -14.07 -4.51
N THR A 56 -0.63 -14.08 -5.12
CA THR A 56 -0.73 -13.85 -6.56
C THR A 56 -0.85 -12.35 -6.80
N LEU A 57 -0.56 -11.94 -8.03
CA LEU A 57 -0.72 -10.55 -8.41
C LEU A 57 -2.16 -10.09 -8.18
N SER A 58 -3.12 -10.94 -8.51
CA SER A 58 -4.54 -10.63 -8.34
C SER A 58 -4.87 -10.36 -6.88
N GLU A 59 -4.34 -11.18 -5.97
CA GLU A 59 -4.59 -10.99 -4.54
C GLU A 59 -3.99 -9.68 -4.05
N CYS A 60 -2.81 -9.33 -4.56
CA CYS A 60 -2.19 -8.06 -4.18
C CYS A 60 -3.03 -6.87 -4.67
N VAL A 61 -3.51 -6.94 -5.89
CA VAL A 61 -4.37 -5.89 -6.43
C VAL A 61 -5.65 -5.76 -5.60
N ASP A 62 -6.25 -6.90 -5.26
CA ASP A 62 -7.45 -6.89 -4.43
C ASP A 62 -7.18 -6.25 -3.07
N ASP A 63 -6.05 -6.57 -2.46
CA ASP A 63 -5.71 -5.98 -1.17
C ASP A 63 -5.54 -4.47 -1.27
N ILE A 64 -4.91 -4.00 -2.35
CA ILE A 64 -4.73 -2.57 -2.56
C ILE A 64 -6.08 -1.87 -2.64
N LEU A 65 -6.98 -2.41 -3.44
CA LEU A 65 -8.25 -1.75 -3.73
C LEU A 65 -9.28 -1.93 -2.62
N ASN A 66 -9.20 -3.03 -1.88
CA ASN A 66 -10.21 -3.34 -0.87
C ASN A 66 -9.83 -2.89 0.55
N THR A 67 -8.59 -2.48 0.77
CA THR A 67 -8.22 -1.91 2.05
C THR A 67 -8.96 -0.59 2.22
N SER A 68 -9.58 -0.38 3.36
CA SER A 68 -10.44 0.78 3.54
C SER A 68 -9.65 2.07 3.57
N ASP A 69 -10.31 3.14 3.17
CA ASP A 69 -9.71 4.48 3.22
C ASP A 69 -9.30 4.84 4.65
N LEU A 70 -10.08 4.37 5.61
CA LEU A 70 -9.80 4.65 7.01
C LEU A 70 -8.47 4.02 7.45
N GLU A 71 -8.17 2.81 6.99
CA GLU A 71 -6.90 2.17 7.34
C GLU A 71 -5.72 2.96 6.79
N TYR A 72 -5.81 3.38 5.54
CA TYR A 72 -4.74 4.19 4.95
C TYR A 72 -4.63 5.54 5.65
N LYS A 73 -5.76 6.13 5.99
CA LYS A 73 -5.75 7.42 6.67
C LYS A 73 -5.08 7.31 8.03
N LYS A 74 -5.36 6.25 8.77
CA LYS A 74 -4.72 6.03 10.07
C LYS A 74 -3.22 5.82 9.91
N TYR A 75 -2.82 5.09 8.88
CA TYR A 75 -1.40 4.86 8.64
C TYR A 75 -0.67 6.19 8.40
N ILE A 76 -1.23 7.02 7.55
CA ILE A 76 -0.61 8.32 7.23
C ILE A 76 -0.57 9.20 8.48
N LYS A 77 -1.64 9.22 9.24
CA LYS A 77 -1.70 10.01 10.45
C LYS A 77 -0.64 9.58 11.46
N ASN A 78 -0.49 8.28 11.64
CA ASN A 78 0.51 7.75 12.56
C ASN A 78 1.93 8.07 12.08
N LYS A 79 2.15 7.94 10.77
CA LYS A 79 3.45 8.23 10.20
C LYS A 79 3.82 9.69 10.41
N MET A 80 2.90 10.61 10.18
CA MET A 80 3.15 12.02 10.37
C MET A 80 3.35 12.34 11.85
N SER A 81 2.59 11.70 12.71
CA SER A 81 2.73 11.88 14.15
C SER A 81 4.12 11.46 14.63
N ASP A 82 4.62 10.35 14.12
CA ASP A 82 5.96 9.89 14.47
C ASP A 82 7.02 10.90 14.05
N ILE A 83 6.88 11.44 12.85
CA ILE A 83 7.82 12.45 12.36
C ILE A 83 7.78 13.68 13.23
N LEU A 84 6.59 14.19 13.53
CA LEU A 84 6.43 15.38 14.34
C LEU A 84 6.82 15.13 15.79
N GLY A 85 6.50 13.96 16.31
CA GLY A 85 6.86 13.61 17.67
C GLY A 85 8.36 13.52 17.89
N GLY A 86 9.10 13.16 16.86
CA GLY A 86 10.55 13.09 16.95
C GLY A 86 11.25 14.42 16.99
N ILE A 87 10.52 15.49 16.77
CA ILE A 87 11.10 16.82 16.71
C ILE A 87 11.12 17.50 18.08
N LYS A 88 10.47 16.92 19.03
CA LYS A 88 10.37 17.52 20.36
C LYS A 88 11.69 17.97 20.95
#